data_31024d5a295ad3c3a6a3226c50a1aa76
#
_entry.id   31024d5a295ad3c3a6a3226c50a1aa76
#
_cell.length_a   1.000
_cell.length_b   1.000
_cell.length_c   1.000
_cell.angle_alpha   90.00
_cell.angle_beta   90.00
_cell.angle_gamma   90.00
#
_symmetry.space_group_name_H-M   'P 1'
#
loop_
_entity.id
_entity.type
_entity.pdbx_description
1 polymer ?
#
loop_
_entity_poly.entity_id
_entity_poly.type
_entity_poly.pdbx_seq_one_letter_code
_entity_poly.pdbx_strand_id
1 'polypeptide(L)'
;MRKKIIILVLALIIFSITNISFIVSSKETTTENHNITITKETDKLTIIETLTIKGNTDGYYKNITFWIPTGSSNLSVLIDSSEPEITQNGNLIVCNISALNISMNKSVQVLINYNLKIDTSIFQKTLQHETSNILVTFDGKQIYTANDLSQNASFSIKLPEKEIIIKQGDNAIYTYVIVVLIIFILILLYLSMKKPTAQKPSKSRTRIGDSEELLTTKKALLMEVLKDIEKKHRAKQISDDTYHKLRDQYKQEAVETMKQLEYKK
;
A
#
# COMPACT_ATOMS: atom_id res chain seq x y z
N MET A 1 35.28 23.17 50.51
CA MET A 1 34.62 23.04 49.20
C MET A 1 35.18 21.90 48.34
N ARG A 2 36.48 21.75 48.11
CA ARG A 2 37.09 20.73 47.23
C ARG A 2 36.68 19.28 47.53
N LYS A 3 36.63 18.88 48.84
CA LYS A 3 36.23 17.49 49.21
C LYS A 3 34.79 17.15 48.88
N LYS A 4 33.84 18.11 48.95
CA LYS A 4 32.42 17.90 48.58
C LYS A 4 32.26 17.72 47.07
N ILE A 5 33.05 18.43 46.27
CA ILE A 5 33.04 18.33 44.81
C ILE A 5 33.56 16.95 44.36
N ILE A 6 34.62 16.46 45.00
CA ILE A 6 35.21 15.15 44.70
C ILE A 6 34.22 14.03 44.99
N ILE A 7 33.48 14.11 46.10
CA ILE A 7 32.44 13.12 46.47
C ILE A 7 31.28 13.16 45.46
N LEU A 8 30.85 14.35 45.01
CA LEU A 8 29.81 14.50 44.03
C LEU A 8 30.20 13.93 42.66
N VAL A 9 31.44 14.18 42.22
CA VAL A 9 31.96 13.63 40.96
C VAL A 9 32.10 12.11 41.05
N LEU A 10 32.56 11.58 42.18
CA LEU A 10 32.65 10.13 42.39
C LEU A 10 31.26 9.47 42.40
N ALA A 11 30.26 10.08 43.01
CA ALA A 11 28.88 9.61 43.01
C ALA A 11 28.27 9.63 41.59
N LEU A 12 28.61 10.65 40.78
CA LEU A 12 28.14 10.74 39.37
C LEU A 12 28.79 9.67 38.51
N ILE A 13 30.06 9.35 38.74
CA ILE A 13 30.77 8.27 38.02
C ILE A 13 30.21 6.91 38.44
N ILE A 14 29.91 6.67 39.69
CA ILE A 14 29.29 5.43 40.14
C ILE A 14 27.89 5.29 39.59
N PHE A 15 27.09 6.38 39.51
CA PHE A 15 25.74 6.36 38.93
C PHE A 15 25.78 6.12 37.43
N SER A 16 26.77 6.60 36.69
CA SER A 16 26.93 6.29 35.25
C SER A 16 27.41 4.85 35.01
N ILE A 17 28.12 4.22 35.95
CA ILE A 17 28.55 2.81 35.82
C ILE A 17 27.39 1.84 36.12
N THR A 18 26.46 2.22 37.03
CA THR A 18 25.28 1.38 37.34
C THR A 18 24.20 1.39 36.23
N ASN A 19 24.27 2.35 35.31
CA ASN A 19 23.43 2.35 34.11
C ASN A 19 24.06 1.65 32.87
N ILE A 20 25.21 0.99 33.06
CA ILE A 20 25.67 0.01 32.06
C ILE A 20 24.72 -1.18 32.21
N SER A 21 23.59 -1.04 31.58
CA SER A 21 22.63 -2.10 31.33
C SER A 21 23.43 -3.33 30.91
N PHE A 22 23.18 -4.43 31.58
CA PHE A 22 23.58 -5.74 31.15
C PHE A 22 23.16 -5.93 29.68
N ILE A 23 24.03 -5.55 28.76
CA ILE A 23 24.05 -6.15 27.45
C ILE A 23 24.52 -7.56 27.71
N VAL A 24 23.58 -8.42 28.11
CA VAL A 24 23.81 -9.87 28.14
C VAL A 24 24.25 -10.19 26.72
N SER A 25 25.52 -10.50 26.60
CA SER A 25 26.14 -10.90 25.36
C SER A 25 25.35 -12.09 24.81
N SER A 26 24.53 -11.84 23.81
CA SER A 26 23.73 -12.85 23.13
C SER A 26 24.57 -13.73 22.19
N LYS A 27 25.90 -13.71 22.36
CA LYS A 27 26.83 -14.60 21.62
C LYS A 27 26.58 -16.09 21.89
N GLU A 28 25.75 -16.39 22.88
CA GLU A 28 25.42 -17.75 23.29
C GLU A 28 24.27 -18.36 22.49
N THR A 29 23.57 -17.55 21.69
CA THR A 29 22.40 -18.02 20.93
C THR A 29 22.44 -17.56 19.50
N THR A 30 22.02 -18.43 18.58
CA THR A 30 21.82 -18.13 17.16
C THR A 30 20.38 -18.40 16.76
N THR A 31 19.87 -17.63 15.83
CA THR A 31 18.57 -17.88 15.17
C THR A 31 18.83 -18.63 13.88
N GLU A 32 18.41 -19.90 13.81
CA GLU A 32 18.58 -20.72 12.61
C GLU A 32 17.65 -20.22 11.48
N ASN A 33 16.39 -19.96 11.82
CA ASN A 33 15.39 -19.45 10.88
C ASN A 33 14.56 -18.34 11.52
N HIS A 34 14.34 -17.26 10.80
CA HIS A 34 13.47 -16.17 11.19
C HIS A 34 12.50 -15.83 10.06
N ASN A 35 11.28 -16.30 10.17
CA ASN A 35 10.22 -16.02 9.21
C ASN A 35 9.33 -14.89 9.73
N ILE A 36 9.17 -13.84 8.93
CA ILE A 36 8.32 -12.69 9.24
C ILE A 36 7.22 -12.64 8.20
N THR A 37 5.99 -12.80 8.64
CA THR A 37 4.80 -12.68 7.79
C THR A 37 4.07 -11.38 8.14
N ILE A 38 3.91 -10.52 7.17
CA ILE A 38 3.18 -9.26 7.27
C ILE A 38 1.90 -9.40 6.47
N THR A 39 0.76 -9.23 7.12
CA THR A 39 -0.56 -9.29 6.49
C THR A 39 -1.24 -7.94 6.63
N LYS A 40 -1.71 -7.38 5.51
CA LYS A 40 -2.44 -6.13 5.50
C LYS A 40 -3.93 -6.39 5.73
N GLU A 41 -4.45 -5.91 6.86
CA GLU A 41 -5.87 -5.91 7.18
C GLU A 41 -6.53 -4.57 6.82
N THR A 42 -7.77 -4.36 7.19
CA THR A 42 -8.52 -3.14 6.85
C THR A 42 -7.98 -1.90 7.56
N ASP A 43 -7.56 -2.04 8.82
CA ASP A 43 -7.21 -0.94 9.73
C ASP A 43 -5.79 -1.04 10.31
N LYS A 44 -5.08 -2.15 10.08
CA LYS A 44 -3.78 -2.45 10.66
C LYS A 44 -2.93 -3.35 9.76
N LEU A 45 -1.65 -3.47 10.10
CA LEU A 45 -0.78 -4.53 9.63
C LEU A 45 -0.61 -5.54 10.76
N THR A 46 -0.92 -6.79 10.52
CA THR A 46 -0.67 -7.89 11.45
C THR A 46 0.66 -8.54 11.10
N ILE A 47 1.58 -8.60 12.06
CA ILE A 47 2.89 -9.17 11.91
C ILE A 47 2.99 -10.43 12.76
N ILE A 48 3.41 -11.52 12.13
CA ILE A 48 3.69 -12.80 12.78
C ILE A 48 5.14 -13.14 12.49
N GLU A 49 5.94 -13.25 13.54
CA GLU A 49 7.34 -13.68 13.46
C GLU A 49 7.49 -15.07 14.08
N THR A 50 8.07 -15.98 13.34
CA THR A 50 8.41 -17.33 13.81
C THR A 50 9.92 -17.48 13.78
N LEU A 51 10.51 -17.75 14.94
CA LEU A 51 11.96 -17.91 15.10
C LEU A 51 12.28 -19.31 15.63
N THR A 52 13.34 -19.90 15.10
CA THR A 52 13.98 -21.08 15.67
C THR A 52 15.30 -20.65 16.26
N ILE A 53 15.41 -20.65 17.58
CA ILE A 53 16.60 -20.20 18.31
C ILE A 53 17.30 -21.42 18.88
N LYS A 54 18.63 -21.46 18.72
CA LYS A 54 19.50 -22.50 19.27
C LYS A 54 20.60 -21.85 20.11
N GLY A 55 20.85 -22.40 21.30
CA GLY A 55 21.99 -22.03 22.12
C GLY A 55 23.24 -22.79 21.68
N ASN A 56 24.38 -22.13 21.90
CA ASN A 56 25.68 -22.65 21.51
C ASN A 56 26.50 -23.11 22.74
N THR A 57 25.89 -23.13 23.91
CA THR A 57 26.54 -23.47 25.20
C THR A 57 25.70 -24.48 25.96
N ASP A 58 26.34 -25.17 26.92
CA ASP A 58 25.65 -26.01 27.88
C ASP A 58 24.92 -25.13 28.90
N GLY A 59 23.73 -25.55 29.31
CA GLY A 59 22.94 -24.86 30.33
C GLY A 59 21.47 -24.75 29.95
N TYR A 60 20.80 -23.80 30.61
CA TYR A 60 19.36 -23.53 30.39
C TYR A 60 19.16 -22.09 29.95
N TYR A 61 18.21 -21.88 29.05
CA TYR A 61 17.79 -20.53 28.71
C TYR A 61 17.19 -19.83 29.92
N LYS A 62 17.65 -18.62 30.21
CA LYS A 62 17.09 -17.76 31.26
C LYS A 62 16.17 -16.72 30.64
N ASN A 63 16.69 -15.99 29.66
CA ASN A 63 15.99 -14.93 28.97
C ASN A 63 16.24 -15.07 27.47
N ILE A 64 15.23 -14.73 26.69
CA ILE A 64 15.34 -14.52 25.24
C ILE A 64 14.89 -13.10 24.94
N THR A 65 15.61 -12.42 24.05
CA THR A 65 15.42 -11.00 23.77
C THR A 65 15.02 -10.82 22.32
N PHE A 66 14.05 -9.97 22.08
CA PHE A 66 13.56 -9.61 20.75
C PHE A 66 13.45 -8.11 20.60
N TRP A 67 13.51 -7.64 19.37
CA TRP A 67 13.23 -6.26 19.05
C TRP A 67 11.94 -6.16 18.23
N ILE A 68 11.07 -5.21 18.57
CA ILE A 68 9.85 -4.91 17.81
C ILE A 68 9.86 -3.45 17.38
N PRO A 69 9.23 -3.11 16.23
CA PRO A 69 9.13 -1.73 15.75
C PRO A 69 8.40 -0.81 16.73
N THR A 70 8.78 0.47 16.73
CA THR A 70 8.06 1.50 17.50
C THR A 70 6.62 1.61 17.03
N GLY A 71 5.70 1.76 17.98
CA GLY A 71 4.26 1.85 17.68
C GLY A 71 3.56 0.51 17.50
N SER A 72 4.25 -0.60 17.80
CA SER A 72 3.62 -1.92 17.89
C SER A 72 2.57 -1.96 19.01
N SER A 73 1.49 -2.70 18.77
CA SER A 73 0.38 -2.92 19.70
C SER A 73 -0.04 -4.38 19.69
N ASN A 74 -0.81 -4.81 20.68
CA ASN A 74 -1.32 -6.18 20.81
C ASN A 74 -0.24 -7.25 20.75
N LEU A 75 0.88 -7.00 21.48
CA LEU A 75 1.98 -7.94 21.54
C LEU A 75 1.57 -9.24 22.26
N SER A 76 1.86 -10.36 21.62
CA SER A 76 1.78 -11.71 22.19
C SER A 76 3.04 -12.48 21.83
N VAL A 77 3.59 -13.20 22.77
CA VAL A 77 4.78 -14.04 22.59
C VAL A 77 4.51 -15.43 23.14
N LEU A 78 4.78 -16.44 22.34
CA LEU A 78 4.74 -17.84 22.75
C LEU A 78 6.11 -18.47 22.54
N ILE A 79 6.59 -19.22 23.50
CA ILE A 79 7.86 -19.96 23.45
C ILE A 79 7.53 -21.43 23.72
N ASP A 80 7.75 -22.29 22.72
CA ASP A 80 7.33 -23.70 22.72
C ASP A 80 5.86 -23.87 23.19
N SER A 81 4.98 -22.98 22.69
CA SER A 81 3.55 -22.92 23.03
C SER A 81 3.22 -22.46 24.45
N SER A 82 4.20 -21.97 25.21
CA SER A 82 4.03 -21.43 26.56
C SER A 82 4.14 -19.90 26.54
N GLU A 83 3.33 -19.22 27.33
CA GLU A 83 3.43 -17.77 27.52
C GLU A 83 4.53 -17.45 28.55
N PRO A 84 5.61 -16.74 28.16
CA PRO A 84 6.65 -16.33 29.09
C PRO A 84 6.25 -15.05 29.85
N GLU A 85 6.93 -14.81 30.96
CA GLU A 85 6.89 -13.49 31.60
C GLU A 85 7.64 -12.47 30.73
N ILE A 86 6.96 -11.39 30.33
CA ILE A 86 7.48 -10.39 29.39
C ILE A 86 7.80 -9.10 30.11
N THR A 87 8.99 -8.57 29.89
CA THR A 87 9.39 -7.22 30.24
C THR A 87 9.70 -6.43 28.97
N GLN A 88 9.00 -5.32 28.78
CA GLN A 88 9.24 -4.44 27.62
C GLN A 88 10.00 -3.19 28.05
N ASN A 89 11.09 -2.88 27.36
CA ASN A 89 11.89 -1.67 27.53
C ASN A 89 12.05 -0.98 26.15
N GLY A 90 11.17 -0.03 25.85
CA GLY A 90 11.09 0.59 24.52
C GLY A 90 10.76 -0.46 23.45
N ASN A 91 11.66 -0.62 22.50
CA ASN A 91 11.53 -1.59 21.40
C ASN A 91 12.06 -3.00 21.76
N LEU A 92 12.71 -3.13 22.90
CA LEU A 92 13.30 -4.38 23.34
C LEU A 92 12.31 -5.15 24.23
N ILE A 93 12.09 -6.40 23.89
CA ILE A 93 11.27 -7.35 24.63
C ILE A 93 12.19 -8.38 25.24
N VAL A 94 12.11 -8.55 26.53
CA VAL A 94 12.84 -9.58 27.29
C VAL A 94 11.83 -10.58 27.82
N CYS A 95 11.94 -11.83 27.39
CA CYS A 95 11.11 -12.94 27.85
C CYS A 95 11.88 -13.78 28.87
N ASN A 96 11.39 -13.83 30.10
CA ASN A 96 11.95 -14.69 31.14
C ASN A 96 11.36 -16.11 30.96
N ILE A 97 12.22 -17.06 30.65
CA ILE A 97 11.82 -18.46 30.39
C ILE A 97 12.52 -19.45 31.34
N SER A 98 13.10 -18.95 32.41
CA SER A 98 13.80 -19.78 33.41
C SER A 98 12.91 -20.91 33.95
N ALA A 99 11.60 -20.65 34.10
CA ALA A 99 10.63 -21.62 34.61
C ALA A 99 10.38 -22.80 33.65
N LEU A 100 10.67 -22.61 32.33
CA LEU A 100 10.45 -23.65 31.31
C LEU A 100 11.57 -24.70 31.31
N ASN A 101 12.69 -24.44 31.98
CA ASN A 101 13.83 -25.35 32.07
C ASN A 101 14.31 -25.89 30.71
N ILE A 102 14.31 -25.06 29.68
CA ILE A 102 14.69 -25.45 28.33
C ILE A 102 16.22 -25.45 28.21
N SER A 103 16.77 -26.60 27.86
CA SER A 103 18.21 -26.72 27.65
C SER A 103 18.69 -25.96 26.42
N MET A 104 19.82 -25.23 26.51
CA MET A 104 20.40 -24.46 25.41
C MET A 104 20.89 -25.28 24.24
N ASN A 105 21.11 -26.58 24.42
CA ASN A 105 21.46 -27.47 23.30
C ASN A 105 20.26 -27.93 22.47
N LYS A 106 19.05 -27.50 22.81
CA LYS A 106 17.81 -27.73 22.06
C LYS A 106 17.40 -26.45 21.33
N SER A 107 16.86 -26.61 20.15
CA SER A 107 16.21 -25.49 19.45
C SER A 107 14.86 -25.16 20.08
N VAL A 108 14.58 -23.88 20.22
CA VAL A 108 13.36 -23.34 20.80
C VAL A 108 12.56 -22.64 19.70
N GLN A 109 11.28 -22.92 19.63
CA GLN A 109 10.38 -22.23 18.72
C GLN A 109 9.78 -21.01 19.41
N VAL A 110 9.89 -19.85 18.75
CA VAL A 110 9.32 -18.60 19.26
C VAL A 110 8.34 -18.06 18.25
N LEU A 111 7.14 -17.75 18.70
CA LEU A 111 6.10 -17.09 17.92
C LEU A 111 5.83 -15.72 18.55
N ILE A 112 6.03 -14.65 17.77
CA ILE A 112 5.73 -13.28 18.18
C ILE A 112 4.65 -12.74 17.28
N ASN A 113 3.59 -12.20 17.86
CA ASN A 113 2.50 -11.57 17.12
C ASN A 113 2.32 -10.14 17.64
N TYR A 114 2.21 -9.17 16.73
CA TYR A 114 1.91 -7.78 17.04
C TYR A 114 1.30 -7.05 15.84
N ASN A 115 0.70 -5.90 16.10
CA ASN A 115 0.12 -5.05 15.05
C ASN A 115 0.92 -3.77 14.87
N LEU A 116 0.98 -3.28 13.64
CA LEU A 116 1.45 -1.94 13.28
C LEU A 116 0.30 -1.14 12.66
N LYS A 117 0.47 0.18 12.60
CA LYS A 117 -0.50 1.05 11.93
C LYS A 117 -0.57 0.74 10.43
N ILE A 118 -1.76 0.87 9.84
CA ILE A 118 -2.01 0.60 8.43
C ILE A 118 -1.21 1.51 7.47
N ASP A 119 -0.86 2.72 7.91
CA ASP A 119 -0.09 3.71 7.15
C ASP A 119 1.43 3.49 7.20
N THR A 120 1.88 2.42 7.90
CA THR A 120 3.29 2.06 7.93
C THR A 120 3.76 1.66 6.52
N SER A 121 4.59 2.52 5.92
CA SER A 121 5.16 2.28 4.58
C SER A 121 6.52 1.61 4.60
N ILE A 122 7.21 1.62 5.74
CA ILE A 122 8.54 1.04 5.93
C ILE A 122 8.50 0.12 7.13
N PHE A 123 8.76 -1.16 6.91
CA PHE A 123 8.98 -2.13 7.97
C PHE A 123 10.46 -2.13 8.36
N GLN A 124 10.74 -1.95 9.65
CA GLN A 124 12.11 -1.97 10.20
C GLN A 124 12.24 -3.11 11.18
N LYS A 125 13.42 -3.72 11.21
CA LYS A 125 13.76 -4.80 12.14
C LYS A 125 15.22 -4.72 12.55
N THR A 126 15.49 -4.94 13.84
CA THR A 126 16.83 -5.14 14.39
C THR A 126 16.92 -6.53 14.99
N LEU A 127 17.94 -7.28 14.61
CA LEU A 127 18.15 -8.66 15.04
C LEU A 127 18.90 -8.66 16.37
N GLN A 128 18.39 -9.41 17.37
CA GLN A 128 19.05 -9.52 18.68
C GLN A 128 20.02 -10.70 18.75
N HIS A 129 19.96 -11.59 17.79
CA HIS A 129 20.80 -12.79 17.66
C HIS A 129 21.41 -12.85 16.27
N GLU A 130 22.56 -13.53 16.13
CA GLU A 130 23.04 -13.92 14.82
C GLU A 130 21.95 -14.76 14.13
N THR A 131 21.66 -14.48 12.87
CA THR A 131 20.53 -15.10 12.16
C THR A 131 21.04 -15.74 10.86
N SER A 132 20.96 -17.06 10.78
CA SER A 132 21.45 -17.79 9.61
C SER A 132 20.55 -17.57 8.39
N ASN A 133 19.25 -17.47 8.60
CA ASN A 133 18.31 -17.28 7.49
C ASN A 133 17.12 -16.43 7.94
N ILE A 134 16.80 -15.40 7.14
CA ILE A 134 15.60 -14.58 7.35
C ILE A 134 14.77 -14.53 6.07
N LEU A 135 13.47 -14.68 6.23
CA LEU A 135 12.48 -14.57 5.15
C LEU A 135 11.37 -13.60 5.59
N VAL A 136 11.09 -12.59 4.76
CA VAL A 136 9.96 -11.68 4.99
C VAL A 136 8.96 -11.81 3.86
N THR A 137 7.71 -12.04 4.21
CA THR A 137 6.58 -12.11 3.27
C THR A 137 5.58 -11.00 3.57
N PHE A 138 4.94 -10.48 2.54
CA PHE A 138 3.85 -9.50 2.60
C PHE A 138 2.68 -10.00 1.79
N ASP A 139 1.53 -10.18 2.42
CA ASP A 139 0.32 -10.77 1.82
C ASP A 139 0.61 -12.06 1.03
N GLY A 140 1.44 -12.93 1.61
CA GLY A 140 1.84 -14.22 1.04
C GLY A 140 2.92 -14.16 -0.05
N LYS A 141 3.40 -12.96 -0.44
CA LYS A 141 4.50 -12.80 -1.39
C LYS A 141 5.81 -12.54 -0.66
N GLN A 142 6.88 -13.23 -1.04
CA GLN A 142 8.21 -12.96 -0.53
C GLN A 142 8.67 -11.56 -1.01
N ILE A 143 9.09 -10.71 -0.05
CA ILE A 143 9.57 -9.35 -0.32
C ILE A 143 11.04 -9.16 0.09
N TYR A 144 11.56 -10.01 0.96
CA TYR A 144 12.94 -9.93 1.41
C TYR A 144 13.43 -11.29 1.87
N THR A 145 14.72 -11.58 1.63
CA THR A 145 15.46 -12.71 2.19
C THR A 145 16.92 -12.33 2.35
N ALA A 146 17.55 -12.83 3.41
CA ALA A 146 18.97 -12.67 3.63
C ALA A 146 19.49 -13.85 4.46
N ASN A 147 20.80 -14.11 4.37
CA ASN A 147 21.48 -15.16 5.10
C ASN A 147 22.64 -14.56 5.90
N ASP A 148 23.03 -15.24 6.97
CA ASP A 148 24.24 -14.97 7.77
C ASP A 148 24.32 -13.52 8.27
N LEU A 149 23.21 -13.05 8.84
CA LEU A 149 23.12 -11.72 9.43
C LEU A 149 23.71 -11.73 10.84
N SER A 150 24.60 -10.78 11.11
CA SER A 150 25.21 -10.62 12.42
C SER A 150 24.21 -10.11 13.46
N GLN A 151 24.51 -10.37 14.72
CA GLN A 151 23.78 -9.75 15.84
C GLN A 151 23.78 -8.21 15.72
N ASN A 152 22.66 -7.58 16.09
CA ASN A 152 22.39 -6.15 15.96
C ASN A 152 22.32 -5.63 14.50
N ALA A 153 22.37 -6.51 13.51
CA ALA A 153 22.06 -6.11 12.14
C ALA A 153 20.64 -5.54 12.06
N SER A 154 20.48 -4.45 11.33
CA SER A 154 19.19 -3.80 11.11
C SER A 154 18.90 -3.72 9.62
N PHE A 155 17.65 -3.93 9.25
CA PHE A 155 17.20 -3.75 7.87
C PHE A 155 15.88 -2.99 7.83
N SER A 156 15.61 -2.36 6.68
CA SER A 156 14.38 -1.63 6.41
C SER A 156 13.85 -2.05 5.05
N ILE A 157 12.57 -2.38 4.99
CA ILE A 157 11.89 -2.83 3.78
C ILE A 157 10.75 -1.87 3.49
N LYS A 158 10.72 -1.29 2.28
CA LYS A 158 9.54 -0.57 1.82
C LYS A 158 8.43 -1.59 1.53
N LEU A 159 7.32 -1.45 2.24
CA LEU A 159 6.16 -2.31 2.03
C LEU A 159 5.49 -1.94 0.69
N PRO A 160 5.03 -2.95 -0.08
CA PRO A 160 4.27 -2.69 -1.31
C PRO A 160 3.02 -1.86 -0.97
N GLU A 161 2.84 -0.73 -1.63
CA GLU A 161 1.55 -0.07 -1.66
C GLU A 161 0.57 -1.05 -2.28
N LYS A 162 -0.61 -1.21 -1.65
CA LYS A 162 -1.66 -2.00 -2.26
C LYS A 162 -1.93 -1.36 -3.61
N GLU A 163 -1.56 -2.02 -4.70
CA GLU A 163 -2.17 -1.70 -5.97
C GLU A 163 -3.67 -1.71 -5.69
N ILE A 164 -4.31 -0.55 -5.82
CA ILE A 164 -5.76 -0.50 -5.89
C ILE A 164 -6.05 -1.25 -7.18
N ILE A 165 -6.24 -2.56 -7.08
CA ILE A 165 -6.91 -3.33 -8.12
C ILE A 165 -8.32 -2.73 -8.07
N ILE A 166 -8.53 -1.68 -8.85
CA ILE A 166 -9.86 -1.29 -9.27
C ILE A 166 -10.32 -2.58 -9.94
N LYS A 167 -11.10 -3.39 -9.22
CA LYS A 167 -11.89 -4.44 -9.85
C LYS A 167 -12.69 -3.66 -10.86
N GLN A 168 -12.23 -3.67 -12.09
CA GLN A 168 -12.95 -3.16 -13.24
C GLN A 168 -14.26 -3.91 -13.15
N GLY A 169 -15.29 -3.20 -12.66
CA GLY A 169 -16.60 -3.80 -12.41
C GLY A 169 -16.93 -4.60 -13.64
N ASP A 170 -17.42 -5.81 -13.46
CA ASP A 170 -17.71 -6.76 -14.53
C ASP A 170 -18.28 -6.00 -15.73
N ASN A 171 -17.42 -5.78 -16.74
CA ASN A 171 -17.78 -5.14 -17.99
C ASN A 171 -18.77 -5.99 -18.80
N ALA A 172 -19.27 -7.09 -18.22
CA ALA A 172 -20.30 -7.93 -18.81
C ALA A 172 -21.51 -7.09 -19.26
N ILE A 173 -21.95 -6.12 -18.46
CA ILE A 173 -23.06 -5.23 -18.81
C ILE A 173 -22.71 -4.39 -20.05
N TYR A 174 -21.51 -3.80 -20.10
CA TYR A 174 -21.07 -3.04 -21.27
C TYR A 174 -20.89 -3.92 -22.51
N THR A 175 -20.40 -5.15 -22.32
CA THR A 175 -20.28 -6.12 -23.41
C THR A 175 -21.67 -6.49 -23.97
N TYR A 176 -22.67 -6.71 -23.11
CA TYR A 176 -24.05 -6.94 -23.55
C TYR A 176 -24.65 -5.72 -24.27
N VAL A 177 -24.43 -4.51 -23.74
CA VAL A 177 -24.90 -3.27 -24.39
C VAL A 177 -24.28 -3.10 -25.77
N ILE A 178 -22.97 -3.35 -25.92
CA ILE A 178 -22.26 -3.27 -27.20
C ILE A 178 -22.82 -4.32 -28.17
N VAL A 179 -23.04 -5.57 -27.76
CA VAL A 179 -23.59 -6.63 -28.58
C VAL A 179 -25.01 -6.28 -29.05
N VAL A 180 -25.86 -5.78 -28.16
CA VAL A 180 -27.23 -5.33 -28.52
C VAL A 180 -27.18 -4.17 -29.48
N LEU A 181 -26.26 -3.23 -29.32
CA LEU A 181 -26.09 -2.09 -30.21
C LEU A 181 -25.65 -2.53 -31.62
N ILE A 182 -24.73 -3.49 -31.72
CA ILE A 182 -24.26 -4.08 -32.98
C ILE A 182 -25.44 -4.78 -33.69
N ILE A 183 -26.21 -5.59 -32.96
CA ILE A 183 -27.41 -6.27 -33.52
C ILE A 183 -28.41 -5.23 -34.02
N PHE A 184 -28.65 -4.16 -33.28
CA PHE A 184 -29.57 -3.09 -33.68
C PHE A 184 -29.11 -2.38 -34.97
N ILE A 185 -27.81 -2.09 -35.10
CA ILE A 185 -27.23 -1.52 -36.33
C ILE A 185 -27.37 -2.47 -37.50
N LEU A 186 -27.15 -3.78 -37.32
CA LEU A 186 -27.34 -4.78 -38.38
C LEU A 186 -28.80 -4.88 -38.84
N ILE A 187 -29.75 -4.78 -37.89
CA ILE A 187 -31.19 -4.74 -38.22
C ILE A 187 -31.53 -3.49 -39.05
N LEU A 188 -31.01 -2.32 -38.67
CA LEU A 188 -31.23 -1.08 -39.43
C LEU A 188 -30.62 -1.16 -40.83
N LEU A 189 -29.43 -1.73 -40.99
CA LEU A 189 -28.81 -1.97 -42.30
C LEU A 189 -29.63 -2.95 -43.13
N TYR A 190 -30.12 -4.05 -42.55
CA TYR A 190 -30.98 -5.00 -43.22
C TYR A 190 -32.31 -4.37 -43.71
N LEU A 191 -32.95 -3.55 -42.86
CA LEU A 191 -34.16 -2.81 -43.24
C LEU A 191 -33.89 -1.76 -44.33
N SER A 192 -32.72 -1.12 -44.30
CA SER A 192 -32.26 -0.17 -45.32
C SER A 192 -31.99 -0.83 -46.68
N MET A 193 -31.57 -2.10 -46.69
CA MET A 193 -31.29 -2.88 -47.91
C MET A 193 -32.56 -3.47 -48.54
N LYS A 194 -33.68 -3.60 -47.80
CA LYS A 194 -34.98 -3.93 -48.37
C LYS A 194 -35.47 -2.74 -49.15
N LYS A 195 -35.17 -2.71 -50.48
CA LYS A 195 -35.72 -1.72 -51.41
C LYS A 195 -37.24 -1.74 -51.33
N PRO A 196 -37.90 -0.63 -50.96
CA PRO A 196 -39.33 -0.53 -51.21
C PRO A 196 -39.52 -0.40 -52.72
N THR A 197 -40.38 -1.26 -53.28
CA THR A 197 -40.86 -1.25 -54.65
C THR A 197 -41.34 0.16 -54.99
N ALA A 198 -40.94 0.61 -56.18
CA ALA A 198 -41.13 1.95 -56.73
C ALA A 198 -42.52 2.58 -56.49
N GLN A 199 -42.52 3.72 -55.77
CA GLN A 199 -43.50 4.77 -56.01
C GLN A 199 -42.78 6.00 -56.54
N LYS A 200 -43.34 6.58 -57.64
CA LYS A 200 -42.79 7.67 -58.42
C LYS A 200 -42.39 8.90 -57.61
N PRO A 201 -41.37 9.67 -58.04
CA PRO A 201 -40.78 10.73 -57.28
C PRO A 201 -41.65 11.94 -57.15
N SER A 202 -42.15 12.27 -56.01
CA SER A 202 -42.53 13.62 -55.64
C SER A 202 -41.24 14.36 -55.17
N LYS A 203 -40.86 15.36 -55.96
CA LYS A 203 -39.74 16.28 -55.60
C LYS A 203 -40.05 16.98 -54.32
N SER A 204 -39.28 16.65 -53.31
CA SER A 204 -39.02 17.58 -52.23
C SER A 204 -37.61 17.21 -51.65
N ARG A 205 -36.60 17.85 -52.19
CA ARG A 205 -35.25 17.96 -51.55
C ARG A 205 -35.40 18.81 -50.31
N THR A 206 -35.74 18.22 -49.20
CA THR A 206 -35.43 18.83 -47.90
C THR A 206 -34.01 18.40 -47.53
N ARG A 207 -33.01 19.21 -47.87
CA ARG A 207 -31.75 19.22 -47.17
C ARG A 207 -32.12 19.38 -45.69
N ILE A 208 -31.84 18.38 -44.91
CA ILE A 208 -31.76 18.54 -43.45
C ILE A 208 -30.54 19.45 -43.24
N GLY A 209 -30.73 20.74 -43.51
CA GLY A 209 -29.87 21.76 -42.92
C GLY A 209 -30.24 21.79 -41.46
N ASP A 210 -29.23 21.63 -40.58
CA ASP A 210 -29.41 21.81 -39.15
C ASP A 210 -30.32 23.01 -38.92
N SER A 211 -31.46 22.82 -38.25
CA SER A 211 -32.38 23.91 -38.00
C SER A 211 -31.64 24.99 -37.21
N GLU A 212 -31.95 26.24 -37.39
CA GLU A 212 -31.35 27.37 -36.65
C GLU A 212 -31.39 27.12 -35.15
N GLU A 213 -32.43 26.45 -34.68
CA GLU A 213 -32.62 26.03 -33.30
C GLU A 213 -31.57 24.98 -32.87
N LEU A 214 -31.23 24.02 -33.71
CA LEU A 214 -30.20 23.02 -33.45
C LEU A 214 -28.79 23.66 -33.37
N LEU A 215 -28.48 24.58 -34.28
CA LEU A 215 -27.21 25.31 -34.25
C LEU A 215 -27.08 26.23 -33.02
N THR A 216 -28.19 26.84 -32.61
CA THR A 216 -28.25 27.66 -31.40
C THR A 216 -28.01 26.81 -30.16
N THR A 217 -28.64 25.66 -30.06
CA THR A 217 -28.47 24.71 -28.97
C THR A 217 -27.02 24.16 -28.93
N LYS A 218 -26.48 23.82 -30.11
CA LYS A 218 -25.05 23.36 -30.22
C LYS A 218 -24.08 24.43 -29.76
N LYS A 219 -24.29 25.71 -30.13
CA LYS A 219 -23.50 26.83 -29.65
C LYS A 219 -23.55 26.96 -28.13
N ALA A 220 -24.75 26.89 -27.54
CA ALA A 220 -24.89 26.99 -26.05
C ALA A 220 -24.15 25.86 -25.35
N LEU A 221 -24.29 24.62 -25.81
CA LEU A 221 -23.56 23.45 -25.27
C LEU A 221 -22.02 23.60 -25.35
N LEU A 222 -21.50 24.05 -26.51
CA LEU A 222 -20.03 24.26 -26.68
C LEU A 222 -19.51 25.33 -25.74
N MET A 223 -20.26 26.40 -25.50
CA MET A 223 -19.87 27.46 -24.55
C MET A 223 -19.88 26.94 -23.10
N GLU A 224 -20.81 26.05 -22.74
CA GLU A 224 -20.87 25.43 -21.41
C GLU A 224 -19.69 24.47 -21.20
N VAL A 225 -19.34 23.63 -22.19
CA VAL A 225 -18.18 22.73 -22.17
C VAL A 225 -16.88 23.52 -22.02
N LEU A 226 -16.70 24.62 -22.74
CA LEU A 226 -15.51 25.48 -22.60
C LEU A 226 -15.39 26.05 -21.19
N LYS A 227 -16.49 26.46 -20.58
CA LYS A 227 -16.52 26.96 -19.20
C LYS A 227 -16.18 25.86 -18.20
N ASP A 228 -16.65 24.64 -18.41
CA ASP A 228 -16.35 23.50 -17.51
C ASP A 228 -14.88 23.08 -17.61
N ILE A 229 -14.29 23.05 -18.80
CA ILE A 229 -12.85 22.79 -19.04
C ILE A 229 -12.01 23.83 -18.30
N GLU A 230 -12.36 25.13 -18.38
CA GLU A 230 -11.67 26.19 -17.66
C GLU A 230 -11.79 26.04 -16.13
N LYS A 231 -12.95 25.67 -15.62
CA LYS A 231 -13.18 25.39 -14.21
C LYS A 231 -12.33 24.23 -13.71
N LYS A 232 -12.27 23.13 -14.47
CA LYS A 232 -11.45 21.95 -14.12
C LYS A 232 -9.95 22.26 -14.16
N HIS A 233 -9.52 23.09 -15.11
CA HIS A 233 -8.11 23.53 -15.17
C HIS A 233 -7.75 24.39 -13.96
N ARG A 234 -8.58 25.39 -13.58
CA ARG A 234 -8.38 26.20 -12.37
C ARG A 234 -8.36 25.36 -11.09
N ALA A 235 -9.14 24.28 -11.06
CA ALA A 235 -9.15 23.32 -9.94
C ALA A 235 -7.99 22.30 -9.98
N LYS A 236 -7.06 22.42 -10.94
CA LYS A 236 -5.92 21.49 -11.16
C LYS A 236 -6.35 20.03 -11.39
N GLN A 237 -7.57 19.81 -11.89
CA GLN A 237 -8.10 18.47 -12.19
C GLN A 237 -7.66 17.96 -13.57
N ILE A 238 -7.18 18.83 -14.44
CA ILE A 238 -6.61 18.50 -15.75
C ILE A 238 -5.26 19.21 -15.92
N SER A 239 -4.34 18.58 -16.67
CA SER A 239 -3.02 19.14 -16.96
C SER A 239 -3.11 20.29 -17.97
N ASP A 240 -2.10 21.18 -17.98
CA ASP A 240 -2.01 22.30 -18.91
C ASP A 240 -2.06 21.85 -20.38
N ASP A 241 -1.34 20.77 -20.71
CA ASP A 241 -1.34 20.21 -22.08
C ASP A 241 -2.72 19.71 -22.49
N THR A 242 -3.44 19.03 -21.60
CA THR A 242 -4.82 18.56 -21.85
C THR A 242 -5.79 19.73 -21.97
N TYR A 243 -5.62 20.76 -21.12
CA TYR A 243 -6.43 21.98 -21.19
C TYR A 243 -6.29 22.67 -22.52
N HIS A 244 -5.05 22.91 -23.00
CA HIS A 244 -4.82 23.59 -24.29
C HIS A 244 -5.42 22.81 -25.45
N LYS A 245 -5.23 21.48 -25.51
CA LYS A 245 -5.82 20.62 -26.56
C LYS A 245 -7.34 20.70 -26.61
N LEU A 246 -8.00 20.49 -25.46
CA LEU A 246 -9.45 20.52 -25.39
C LEU A 246 -10.01 21.89 -25.70
N ARG A 247 -9.43 22.96 -25.12
CA ARG A 247 -9.87 24.33 -25.34
C ARG A 247 -9.80 24.70 -26.83
N ASP A 248 -8.68 24.40 -27.50
CA ASP A 248 -8.49 24.78 -28.90
C ASP A 248 -9.45 24.01 -29.82
N GLN A 249 -9.67 22.71 -29.55
CA GLN A 249 -10.65 21.90 -30.30
C GLN A 249 -12.09 22.45 -30.17
N TYR A 250 -12.59 22.65 -28.97
CA TYR A 250 -13.96 23.11 -28.74
C TYR A 250 -14.15 24.58 -29.15
N LYS A 251 -13.11 25.42 -29.05
CA LYS A 251 -13.13 26.80 -29.55
C LYS A 251 -13.30 26.83 -31.08
N GLN A 252 -12.55 25.99 -31.79
CA GLN A 252 -12.66 25.89 -33.23
C GLN A 252 -14.07 25.45 -33.68
N GLU A 253 -14.64 24.44 -32.99
CA GLU A 253 -16.00 23.96 -33.28
C GLU A 253 -17.08 24.99 -32.95
N ALA A 254 -16.92 25.79 -31.90
CA ALA A 254 -17.80 26.90 -31.56
C ALA A 254 -17.77 28.01 -32.62
N VAL A 255 -16.57 28.36 -33.12
CA VAL A 255 -16.42 29.36 -34.19
C VAL A 255 -17.09 28.88 -35.50
N GLU A 256 -16.91 27.62 -35.83
CA GLU A 256 -17.56 27.06 -37.05
C GLU A 256 -19.09 27.03 -36.94
N THR A 257 -19.61 26.67 -35.75
CA THR A 257 -21.06 26.70 -35.47
C THR A 257 -21.63 28.13 -35.55
N MET A 258 -20.87 29.12 -35.04
CA MET A 258 -21.27 30.53 -35.16
C MET A 258 -21.29 31.03 -36.62
N LYS A 259 -20.28 30.69 -37.41
CA LYS A 259 -20.27 30.99 -38.85
C LYS A 259 -21.47 30.41 -39.55
N GLN A 260 -21.84 29.16 -39.29
CA GLN A 260 -23.04 28.52 -39.88
C GLN A 260 -24.33 29.24 -39.49
N LEU A 261 -24.44 29.78 -38.26
CA LEU A 261 -25.55 30.60 -37.82
C LEU A 261 -25.63 31.96 -38.53
N GLU A 262 -24.48 32.60 -38.80
CA GLU A 262 -24.42 33.87 -39.54
C GLU A 262 -24.80 33.73 -41.01
N TYR A 263 -24.42 32.63 -41.67
CA TYR A 263 -24.79 32.36 -43.07
C TYR A 263 -26.28 32.03 -43.26
N LYS A 264 -27.01 31.79 -42.18
CA LYS A 264 -28.46 31.48 -42.21
C LYS A 264 -29.36 32.65 -41.86
N LYS A 265 -28.78 33.76 -41.38
CA LYS A 265 -29.51 35.05 -41.21
C LYS A 265 -29.48 35.84 -42.48
#